data_162e44607389dde8317fee6fad55d1fe
#
_entry.id   162e44607389dde8317fee6fad55d1fe
#
_cell.length_a   1.000
_cell.length_b   1.000
_cell.length_c   1.000
_cell.angle_alpha   90.00
_cell.angle_beta   90.00
_cell.angle_gamma   90.00
#
_symmetry.space_group_name_H-M   'P 1'
#
loop_
_entity.id
_entity.type
_entity.pdbx_description
1 polymer ?
#
loop_
_entity_poly.entity_id
_entity_poly.type
_entity_poly.pdbx_seq_one_letter_code
_entity_poly.pdbx_strand_id
1 'polypeptide(L)'
;MIPEFDVEISVDYNLEALRTGLSAEDVARGFTEHHEYECLGLPSWEEAEECLREEAAFLQRADKSDAPDGVATIIRELQEVDDIGYAELMAYTFYWNDIGVAGLSLALSAARVATFYSCSSGLGHRHHARYPMVGAVPDLERARVLARLITQSGCGVGQHGGRWYIYGRSVTTMHGLGMAILDARDAFEVMPQPSWTEGLAELLEELGDE
;
A
#
# COMPACT_ATOMS: atom_id res chain seq x y z
N MET A 1 10.04 12.83 14.62
CA MET A 1 11.04 12.14 13.75
C MET A 1 10.41 10.88 13.16
N ILE A 2 10.66 10.63 11.90
CA ILE A 2 10.24 9.38 11.22
C ILE A 2 11.39 8.39 11.32
N PRO A 3 11.17 7.13 11.76
CA PRO A 3 12.24 6.13 11.88
C PRO A 3 12.82 5.76 10.51
N GLU A 4 14.14 5.58 10.45
CA GLU A 4 14.81 4.92 9.34
C GLU A 4 15.27 3.53 9.74
N PHE A 5 15.07 2.57 8.85
CA PHE A 5 15.40 1.17 9.07
C PHE A 5 16.68 0.82 8.31
N ASP A 6 17.57 0.10 9.01
CA ASP A 6 18.80 -0.43 8.40
C ASP A 6 18.45 -1.67 7.55
N VAL A 7 18.11 -1.43 6.30
CA VAL A 7 17.81 -2.45 5.31
C VAL A 7 18.55 -2.16 4.00
N GLU A 8 19.15 -3.18 3.42
CA GLU A 8 19.76 -3.09 2.09
C GLU A 8 18.65 -3.01 1.04
N ILE A 9 18.71 -1.97 0.22
CA ILE A 9 17.76 -1.80 -0.90
C ILE A 9 18.29 -2.59 -2.09
N SER A 10 17.53 -3.60 -2.48
CA SER A 10 17.77 -4.41 -3.66
C SER A 10 16.53 -4.52 -4.53
N VAL A 11 16.73 -4.74 -5.81
CA VAL A 11 15.66 -4.94 -6.80
C VAL A 11 15.86 -6.35 -7.36
N ASP A 12 15.18 -7.32 -6.74
CA ASP A 12 15.30 -8.75 -7.06
C ASP A 12 13.95 -9.31 -7.48
N TYR A 13 13.75 -9.41 -8.79
CA TYR A 13 12.52 -9.97 -9.36
C TYR A 13 12.79 -10.68 -10.70
N ASN A 14 11.90 -11.60 -11.04
CA ASN A 14 11.85 -12.26 -12.33
C ASN A 14 10.46 -12.08 -12.96
N LEU A 15 10.39 -11.31 -14.05
CA LEU A 15 9.14 -11.04 -14.75
C LEU A 15 8.48 -12.31 -15.35
N GLU A 16 9.26 -13.34 -15.66
CA GLU A 16 8.74 -14.61 -16.18
C GLU A 16 8.10 -15.47 -15.08
N ALA A 17 8.40 -15.16 -13.81
CA ALA A 17 7.88 -15.87 -12.65
C ALA A 17 6.80 -15.09 -11.89
N LEU A 18 6.16 -14.11 -12.53
CA LEU A 18 5.02 -13.40 -11.95
C LEU A 18 3.81 -14.35 -11.81
N ARG A 19 3.03 -14.17 -10.75
CA ARG A 19 1.76 -14.85 -10.60
C ARG A 19 0.78 -14.33 -11.64
N THR A 20 0.27 -15.23 -12.47
CA THR A 20 -0.72 -14.93 -13.52
C THR A 20 -2.06 -15.58 -13.21
N GLY A 21 -3.11 -15.16 -13.92
CA GLY A 21 -4.44 -15.79 -13.84
C GLY A 21 -5.15 -15.57 -12.51
N LEU A 22 -4.99 -14.39 -11.91
CA LEU A 22 -5.80 -14.00 -10.76
C LEU A 22 -7.26 -13.91 -11.14
N SER A 23 -8.13 -14.42 -10.27
CA SER A 23 -9.58 -14.22 -10.33
C SER A 23 -10.03 -13.10 -9.38
N ALA A 24 -11.25 -12.62 -9.58
CA ALA A 24 -11.88 -11.68 -8.61
C ALA A 24 -11.95 -12.30 -7.21
N GLU A 25 -12.24 -13.60 -7.10
CA GLU A 25 -12.28 -14.31 -5.82
C GLU A 25 -10.90 -14.38 -5.14
N ASP A 26 -9.81 -14.60 -5.90
CA ASP A 26 -8.45 -14.55 -5.36
C ASP A 26 -8.18 -13.17 -4.72
N VAL A 27 -8.61 -12.09 -5.37
CA VAL A 27 -8.38 -10.72 -4.90
C VAL A 27 -9.30 -10.38 -3.73
N ALA A 28 -10.59 -10.70 -3.82
CA ALA A 28 -11.57 -10.40 -2.79
C ALA A 28 -11.25 -11.09 -1.44
N ARG A 29 -10.82 -12.35 -1.49
CA ARG A 29 -10.48 -13.15 -0.29
C ARG A 29 -9.03 -12.98 0.17
N GLY A 30 -8.21 -12.27 -0.59
CA GLY A 30 -6.77 -12.17 -0.37
C GLY A 30 -6.02 -13.47 -0.68
N PHE A 31 -4.72 -13.33 -0.89
CA PHE A 31 -3.84 -14.47 -1.20
C PHE A 31 -3.15 -15.03 0.04
N THR A 32 -3.51 -14.54 1.22
CA THR A 32 -2.81 -14.82 2.46
C THR A 32 -3.73 -15.54 3.43
N GLU A 33 -3.15 -16.31 4.33
CA GLU A 33 -3.85 -16.89 5.48
C GLU A 33 -4.06 -15.84 6.60
N HIS A 34 -3.80 -14.56 6.33
CA HIS A 34 -3.97 -13.49 7.30
C HIS A 34 -5.45 -13.14 7.44
N HIS A 35 -6.00 -13.36 8.61
CA HIS A 35 -7.40 -13.10 8.94
C HIS A 35 -7.77 -11.61 8.97
N GLU A 36 -6.80 -10.72 8.84
CA GLU A 36 -6.98 -9.25 8.87
C GLU A 36 -6.90 -8.63 7.46
N TYR A 37 -6.96 -9.45 6.40
CA TYR A 37 -6.94 -8.92 5.04
C TYR A 37 -8.33 -8.39 4.68
N GLU A 38 -8.36 -7.13 4.25
CA GLU A 38 -9.51 -6.52 3.60
C GLU A 38 -9.13 -6.11 2.17
N CYS A 39 -9.98 -6.49 1.22
CA CYS A 39 -9.78 -6.09 -0.17
C CYS A 39 -10.08 -4.60 -0.33
N LEU A 40 -9.14 -3.84 -0.89
CA LEU A 40 -9.32 -2.41 -1.18
C LEU A 40 -10.33 -2.13 -2.30
N GLY A 41 -10.85 -3.17 -2.95
CA GLY A 41 -11.73 -3.01 -4.10
C GLY A 41 -11.00 -2.43 -5.31
N LEU A 42 -11.67 -1.50 -5.98
CA LEU A 42 -11.18 -0.79 -7.16
C LEU A 42 -11.12 0.72 -6.90
N PRO A 43 -10.24 1.20 -6.00
CA PRO A 43 -10.18 2.62 -5.71
C PRO A 43 -9.88 3.42 -6.98
N SER A 44 -10.41 4.63 -7.01
CA SER A 44 -10.12 5.62 -8.05
C SER A 44 -8.75 6.27 -7.82
N TRP A 45 -8.27 6.97 -8.83
CA TRP A 45 -7.07 7.79 -8.69
C TRP A 45 -7.29 8.99 -7.74
N GLU A 46 -8.51 9.51 -7.67
CA GLU A 46 -8.90 10.59 -6.77
C GLU A 46 -8.84 10.14 -5.32
N GLU A 47 -9.29 8.93 -5.01
CA GLU A 47 -9.19 8.34 -3.66
C GLU A 47 -7.74 8.09 -3.27
N ALA A 48 -6.92 7.60 -4.20
CA ALA A 48 -5.49 7.42 -3.97
C ALA A 48 -4.77 8.77 -3.73
N GLU A 49 -5.10 9.80 -4.50
CA GLU A 49 -4.56 11.16 -4.35
C GLU A 49 -4.97 11.76 -2.99
N GLU A 50 -6.22 11.59 -2.59
CA GLU A 50 -6.69 12.05 -1.29
C GLU A 50 -5.96 11.36 -0.14
N CYS A 51 -5.86 10.05 -0.19
CA CYS A 51 -5.10 9.27 0.80
C CYS A 51 -3.64 9.74 0.91
N LEU A 52 -2.95 9.88 -0.22
CA LEU A 52 -1.58 10.38 -0.25
C LEU A 52 -1.45 11.80 0.32
N ARG A 53 -2.41 12.68 0.03
CA ARG A 53 -2.41 14.05 0.56
C ARG A 53 -2.57 14.07 2.09
N GLU A 54 -3.51 13.32 2.62
CA GLU A 54 -3.72 13.20 4.07
C GLU A 54 -2.52 12.53 4.75
N GLU A 55 -2.00 11.46 4.16
CA GLU A 55 -0.79 10.79 4.64
C GLU A 55 0.42 11.75 4.69
N ALA A 56 0.61 12.61 3.68
CA ALA A 56 1.65 13.62 3.68
C ALA A 56 1.54 14.58 4.87
N ALA A 57 0.31 14.98 5.24
CA ALA A 57 0.08 15.84 6.40
C ALA A 57 0.49 15.16 7.72
N PHE A 58 0.19 13.87 7.86
CA PHE A 58 0.65 13.07 9.00
C PHE A 58 2.18 12.96 9.05
N LEU A 59 2.80 12.63 7.93
CA LEU A 59 4.25 12.48 7.85
C LEU A 59 4.98 13.82 8.16
N GLN A 60 4.46 14.95 7.69
CA GLN A 60 5.01 16.26 8.02
C GLN A 60 4.92 16.60 9.53
N ARG A 61 3.82 16.20 10.19
CA ARG A 61 3.69 16.37 11.65
C ARG A 61 4.63 15.43 12.37
N ALA A 62 4.71 14.16 11.95
CA ALA A 62 5.57 13.16 12.54
C ALA A 62 7.07 13.52 12.45
N ASP A 63 7.49 14.11 11.34
CA ASP A 63 8.88 14.53 11.15
C ASP A 63 9.28 15.68 12.10
N LYS A 64 8.33 16.55 12.44
CA LYS A 64 8.54 17.65 13.40
C LYS A 64 8.50 17.20 14.86
N SER A 65 8.07 15.98 15.14
CA SER A 65 8.05 15.42 16.49
C SER A 65 9.46 15.01 16.93
N ASP A 66 9.80 15.29 18.19
CA ASP A 66 11.06 14.83 18.81
C ASP A 66 10.98 13.36 19.26
N ALA A 67 9.80 12.73 19.16
CA ALA A 67 9.60 11.33 19.54
C ALA A 67 10.35 10.39 18.60
N PRO A 68 10.87 9.24 19.09
CA PRO A 68 11.55 8.24 18.27
C PRO A 68 10.70 7.70 17.12
N ASP A 69 9.37 7.54 17.36
CA ASP A 69 8.38 7.25 16.34
C ASP A 69 7.33 8.36 16.33
N GLY A 70 7.54 9.33 15.43
CA GLY A 70 6.65 10.46 15.30
C GLY A 70 5.27 10.06 14.77
N VAL A 71 5.18 9.05 13.91
CA VAL A 71 3.90 8.56 13.37
C VAL A 71 3.05 7.98 14.48
N ALA A 72 3.58 7.05 15.27
CA ALA A 72 2.86 6.45 16.40
C ALA A 72 2.46 7.50 17.45
N THR A 73 3.28 8.54 17.63
CA THR A 73 2.97 9.64 18.56
C THR A 73 1.78 10.44 18.07
N ILE A 74 1.74 10.84 16.81
CA ILE A 74 0.63 11.60 16.23
C ILE A 74 -0.67 10.78 16.24
N ILE A 75 -0.60 9.50 15.91
CA ILE A 75 -1.77 8.60 15.97
C ILE A 75 -2.36 8.61 17.39
N ARG A 76 -1.53 8.43 18.42
CA ARG A 76 -1.98 8.41 19.81
C ARG A 76 -2.61 9.74 20.22
N GLU A 77 -1.98 10.86 19.88
CA GLU A 77 -2.51 12.20 20.15
C GLU A 77 -3.89 12.42 19.54
N LEU A 78 -4.09 11.93 18.29
CA LEU A 78 -5.39 12.06 17.61
C LEU A 78 -6.45 11.20 18.26
N GLN A 79 -6.14 9.95 18.61
CA GLN A 79 -7.05 9.06 19.31
C GLN A 79 -7.47 9.62 20.68
N GLU A 80 -6.54 10.24 21.41
CA GLU A 80 -6.83 10.88 22.70
C GLU A 80 -7.75 12.11 22.60
N VAL A 81 -7.68 12.85 21.46
CA VAL A 81 -8.46 14.09 21.25
C VAL A 81 -9.80 13.80 20.58
N ASP A 82 -9.83 12.95 19.58
CA ASP A 82 -11.02 12.62 18.77
C ASP A 82 -10.90 11.20 18.20
N ASP A 83 -11.23 10.21 19.02
CA ASP A 83 -11.17 8.80 18.65
C ASP A 83 -12.15 8.44 17.52
N ILE A 84 -13.33 9.07 17.49
CA ILE A 84 -14.34 8.85 16.44
C ILE A 84 -13.83 9.41 15.11
N GLY A 85 -13.37 10.65 15.08
CA GLY A 85 -12.82 11.26 13.86
C GLY A 85 -11.59 10.52 13.35
N TYR A 86 -10.75 9.99 14.25
CA TYR A 86 -9.64 9.12 13.86
C TYR A 86 -10.14 7.82 13.22
N ALA A 87 -11.14 7.16 13.80
CA ALA A 87 -11.72 5.92 13.26
C ALA A 87 -12.35 6.15 11.88
N GLU A 88 -13.07 7.26 11.69
CA GLU A 88 -13.62 7.64 10.38
C GLU A 88 -12.52 7.88 9.34
N LEU A 89 -11.44 8.58 9.73
CA LEU A 89 -10.30 8.81 8.86
C LEU A 89 -9.63 7.50 8.44
N MET A 90 -9.43 6.57 9.37
CA MET A 90 -8.88 5.25 9.08
C MET A 90 -9.79 4.44 8.14
N ALA A 91 -11.11 4.47 8.37
CA ALA A 91 -12.06 3.71 7.58
C ALA A 91 -12.21 4.24 6.14
N TYR A 92 -12.35 5.56 5.97
CA TYR A 92 -12.76 6.16 4.70
C TYR A 92 -11.63 6.77 3.88
N THR A 93 -10.48 7.07 4.51
CA THR A 93 -9.33 7.65 3.81
C THR A 93 -8.15 6.70 3.70
N PHE A 94 -7.85 5.97 4.78
CA PHE A 94 -6.73 5.04 4.81
C PHE A 94 -7.13 3.58 4.61
N TYR A 95 -8.43 3.28 4.55
CA TYR A 95 -8.96 1.93 4.32
C TYR A 95 -8.29 0.91 5.26
N TRP A 96 -8.20 1.30 6.54
CA TRP A 96 -7.56 0.53 7.62
C TRP A 96 -6.10 0.13 7.37
N ASN A 97 -5.44 0.69 6.33
CA ASN A 97 -4.01 0.51 6.16
C ASN A 97 -3.21 1.35 7.15
N ASP A 98 -2.03 0.89 7.49
CA ASP A 98 -1.09 1.64 8.32
C ASP A 98 -0.70 2.97 7.64
N ILE A 99 -0.75 4.08 8.40
CA ILE A 99 -0.27 5.39 7.93
C ILE A 99 1.22 5.28 7.59
N GLY A 100 1.57 5.74 6.42
CA GLY A 100 2.92 5.66 5.85
C GLY A 100 3.09 4.61 4.77
N VAL A 101 2.08 3.72 4.58
CA VAL A 101 1.99 2.77 3.46
C VAL A 101 0.61 2.71 2.84
N ALA A 102 -0.38 3.37 3.44
CA ALA A 102 -1.76 3.44 2.95
C ALA A 102 -1.83 4.07 1.56
N GLY A 103 -1.21 5.23 1.38
CA GLY A 103 -1.17 5.93 0.11
C GLY A 103 -0.55 5.10 -1.01
N LEU A 104 0.53 4.35 -0.72
CA LEU A 104 1.13 3.42 -1.68
C LEU A 104 0.18 2.25 -2.00
N SER A 105 -0.50 1.69 -1.00
CA SER A 105 -1.44 0.59 -1.19
C SER A 105 -2.60 1.01 -2.10
N LEU A 106 -3.17 2.20 -1.87
CA LEU A 106 -4.24 2.74 -2.71
C LEU A 106 -3.75 3.09 -4.13
N ALA A 107 -2.58 3.70 -4.27
CA ALA A 107 -2.01 4.03 -5.58
C ALA A 107 -1.75 2.77 -6.43
N LEU A 108 -1.24 1.68 -5.81
CA LEU A 108 -1.10 0.38 -6.47
C LEU A 108 -2.47 -0.18 -6.90
N SER A 109 -3.46 -0.15 -6.02
CA SER A 109 -4.81 -0.65 -6.32
C SER A 109 -5.52 0.20 -7.40
N ALA A 110 -5.36 1.54 -7.39
CA ALA A 110 -5.83 2.42 -8.45
C ALA A 110 -5.15 2.11 -9.80
N ALA A 111 -3.86 1.77 -9.79
CA ALA A 111 -3.13 1.26 -10.96
C ALA A 111 -3.56 -0.16 -11.39
N ARG A 112 -4.56 -0.77 -10.72
CA ARG A 112 -5.03 -2.14 -10.96
C ARG A 112 -3.95 -3.19 -10.70
N VAL A 113 -3.18 -2.98 -9.65
CA VAL A 113 -2.24 -3.96 -9.08
C VAL A 113 -2.86 -4.49 -7.80
N ALA A 114 -3.16 -5.78 -7.76
CA ALA A 114 -3.74 -6.39 -6.57
C ALA A 114 -2.76 -6.32 -5.40
N THR A 115 -3.17 -5.74 -4.27
CA THR A 115 -2.40 -5.68 -3.02
C THR A 115 -2.90 -6.75 -2.06
N PHE A 116 -2.05 -7.26 -1.17
CA PHE A 116 -2.41 -8.31 -0.24
C PHE A 116 -1.77 -8.16 1.15
N TYR A 117 -0.93 -7.17 1.35
CA TYR A 117 -0.25 -6.93 2.60
C TYR A 117 0.24 -5.48 2.67
N SER A 118 0.10 -4.85 3.83
CA SER A 118 0.71 -3.55 4.12
C SER A 118 1.19 -3.51 5.57
N CYS A 119 2.33 -2.89 5.83
CA CYS A 119 2.85 -2.70 7.18
C CYS A 119 3.81 -1.52 7.21
N SER A 120 3.56 -0.56 8.10
CA SER A 120 4.44 0.60 8.31
C SER A 120 5.67 0.31 9.15
N SER A 121 5.71 -0.82 9.85
CA SER A 121 6.80 -1.19 10.77
C SER A 121 7.00 -0.23 11.94
N GLY A 122 5.95 0.47 12.39
CA GLY A 122 6.01 1.40 13.52
C GLY A 122 6.45 0.74 14.82
N LEU A 123 7.19 1.49 15.66
CA LEU A 123 7.76 0.98 16.92
C LEU A 123 6.70 0.58 17.97
N GLY A 124 5.46 1.06 17.83
CA GLY A 124 4.35 0.79 18.75
C GLY A 124 3.50 -0.42 18.40
N HIS A 125 3.73 -1.04 17.26
CA HIS A 125 2.86 -2.08 16.74
C HIS A 125 3.45 -3.49 16.92
N ARG A 126 2.59 -4.50 17.05
CA ARG A 126 2.99 -5.93 17.06
C ARG A 126 3.18 -6.42 15.62
N HIS A 127 4.10 -5.82 14.86
CA HIS A 127 4.16 -6.06 13.45
C HIS A 127 5.05 -7.21 13.03
N HIS A 128 4.69 -7.78 11.89
CA HIS A 128 5.38 -8.91 11.28
C HIS A 128 6.52 -8.45 10.36
N ALA A 129 6.49 -7.22 9.82
CA ALA A 129 7.56 -6.68 8.98
C ALA A 129 8.62 -5.94 9.81
N ARG A 130 9.89 -6.11 9.41
CA ARG A 130 11.03 -5.43 10.07
C ARG A 130 11.24 -4.01 9.56
N TYR A 131 10.64 -3.65 8.46
CA TYR A 131 10.72 -2.36 7.78
C TYR A 131 9.43 -2.13 6.97
N PRO A 132 9.10 -0.89 6.57
CA PRO A 132 7.87 -0.60 5.82
C PRO A 132 7.77 -1.43 4.54
N MET A 133 6.62 -2.05 4.32
CA MET A 133 6.42 -2.99 3.22
C MET A 133 4.99 -3.01 2.71
N VAL A 134 4.83 -3.18 1.39
CA VAL A 134 3.55 -3.47 0.74
C VAL A 134 3.71 -4.69 -0.17
N GLY A 135 2.83 -5.65 -0.02
CA GLY A 135 2.74 -6.84 -0.87
C GLY A 135 1.81 -6.61 -2.05
N ALA A 136 2.25 -6.95 -3.27
CA ALA A 136 1.49 -6.72 -4.49
C ALA A 136 1.68 -7.84 -5.52
N VAL A 137 0.69 -7.98 -6.41
CA VAL A 137 0.72 -8.95 -7.52
C VAL A 137 0.47 -8.21 -8.83
N PRO A 138 1.50 -7.61 -9.43
CA PRO A 138 1.36 -6.96 -10.72
C PRO A 138 1.27 -7.98 -11.86
N ASP A 139 0.54 -7.65 -12.92
CA ASP A 139 0.73 -8.30 -14.22
C ASP A 139 2.04 -7.81 -14.89
N LEU A 140 2.37 -8.42 -16.03
CA LEU A 140 3.64 -8.16 -16.70
C LEU A 140 3.80 -6.69 -17.16
N GLU A 141 2.74 -6.06 -17.65
CA GLU A 141 2.78 -4.69 -18.17
C GLU A 141 2.97 -3.69 -17.03
N ARG A 142 2.19 -3.85 -15.96
CA ARG A 142 2.29 -3.05 -14.74
C ARG A 142 3.62 -3.24 -14.02
N ALA A 143 4.10 -4.49 -13.96
CA ALA A 143 5.39 -4.80 -13.35
C ALA A 143 6.56 -4.06 -14.01
N ARG A 144 6.56 -3.90 -15.34
CA ARG A 144 7.59 -3.16 -16.07
C ARG A 144 7.63 -1.67 -15.72
N VAL A 145 6.47 -1.06 -15.51
CA VAL A 145 6.39 0.35 -15.08
C VAL A 145 6.80 0.49 -13.63
N LEU A 146 6.23 -0.36 -12.76
CA LEU A 146 6.53 -0.35 -11.32
C LEU A 146 8.00 -0.57 -11.01
N ALA A 147 8.68 -1.49 -11.70
CA ALA A 147 10.10 -1.76 -11.49
C ALA A 147 10.97 -0.50 -11.64
N ARG A 148 10.64 0.36 -12.62
CA ARG A 148 11.32 1.65 -12.81
C ARG A 148 11.01 2.63 -11.69
N LEU A 149 9.73 2.76 -11.32
CA LEU A 149 9.30 3.68 -10.26
C LEU A 149 9.88 3.28 -8.91
N ILE A 150 9.89 1.98 -8.57
CA ILE A 150 10.50 1.43 -7.35
C ILE A 150 11.98 1.82 -7.28
N THR A 151 12.73 1.59 -8.36
CA THR A 151 14.16 1.95 -8.41
C THR A 151 14.38 3.45 -8.28
N GLN A 152 13.59 4.28 -8.98
CA GLN A 152 13.71 5.74 -8.95
C GLN A 152 13.35 6.33 -7.58
N SER A 153 12.41 5.72 -6.86
CA SER A 153 12.00 6.16 -5.52
C SER A 153 12.92 5.66 -4.40
N GLY A 154 13.96 4.89 -4.72
CA GLY A 154 14.87 4.32 -3.72
C GLY A 154 14.23 3.22 -2.87
N CYS A 155 13.15 2.61 -3.35
CA CYS A 155 12.56 1.43 -2.75
C CYS A 155 13.23 0.15 -3.26
N GLY A 156 13.12 -0.92 -2.47
CA GLY A 156 13.48 -2.27 -2.87
C GLY A 156 12.26 -3.10 -3.26
N VAL A 157 12.50 -4.19 -3.97
CA VAL A 157 11.51 -5.22 -4.23
C VAL A 157 12.15 -6.59 -4.17
N GLY A 158 11.52 -7.50 -3.42
CA GLY A 158 11.80 -8.93 -3.45
C GLY A 158 10.62 -9.69 -4.03
N GLN A 159 10.87 -10.86 -4.62
CA GLN A 159 9.84 -11.70 -5.20
C GLN A 159 9.80 -13.07 -4.53
N HIS A 160 8.58 -13.50 -4.16
CA HIS A 160 8.36 -14.85 -3.66
C HIS A 160 7.03 -15.40 -4.15
N GLY A 161 7.02 -16.59 -4.73
CA GLY A 161 5.81 -17.23 -5.25
C GLY A 161 5.09 -16.41 -6.33
N GLY A 162 5.82 -15.63 -7.13
CA GLY A 162 5.28 -14.74 -8.16
C GLY A 162 4.67 -13.44 -7.63
N ARG A 163 4.76 -13.19 -6.33
CA ARG A 163 4.27 -11.97 -5.65
C ARG A 163 5.45 -11.06 -5.35
N TRP A 164 5.21 -9.75 -5.39
CA TRP A 164 6.20 -8.74 -5.03
C TRP A 164 6.00 -8.25 -3.60
N TYR A 165 7.10 -8.03 -2.92
CA TYR A 165 7.20 -7.38 -1.62
C TYR A 165 8.03 -6.13 -1.81
N ILE A 166 7.34 -4.98 -1.92
CA ILE A 166 7.93 -3.66 -2.12
C ILE A 166 8.24 -3.10 -0.74
N TYR A 167 9.45 -2.61 -0.50
CA TYR A 167 9.88 -2.15 0.81
C TYR A 167 10.76 -0.90 0.73
N GLY A 168 10.85 -0.18 1.83
CA GLY A 168 11.65 1.03 1.93
C GLY A 168 12.37 1.17 3.26
N ARG A 169 13.33 2.10 3.33
CA ARG A 169 14.03 2.43 4.57
C ARG A 169 13.17 3.25 5.54
N SER A 170 12.13 3.88 5.06
CA SER A 170 11.19 4.64 5.88
C SER A 170 9.82 4.70 5.22
N VAL A 171 8.80 5.04 6.00
CA VAL A 171 7.46 5.32 5.46
C VAL A 171 7.46 6.51 4.49
N THR A 172 8.38 7.48 4.67
CA THR A 172 8.54 8.59 3.72
C THR A 172 8.97 8.10 2.34
N THR A 173 9.87 7.10 2.29
CA THR A 173 10.30 6.49 1.02
C THR A 173 9.14 5.76 0.35
N MET A 174 8.32 5.03 1.12
CA MET A 174 7.13 4.34 0.61
C MET A 174 6.08 5.33 0.08
N HIS A 175 5.81 6.39 0.84
CA HIS A 175 4.93 7.47 0.40
C HIS A 175 5.42 8.11 -0.91
N GLY A 176 6.73 8.37 -1.03
CA GLY A 176 7.35 8.89 -2.26
C GLY A 176 7.11 7.99 -3.48
N LEU A 177 7.13 6.67 -3.30
CA LEU A 177 6.76 5.73 -4.37
C LEU A 177 5.27 5.83 -4.73
N GLY A 178 4.37 5.97 -3.74
CA GLY A 178 2.94 6.20 -3.99
C GLY A 178 2.70 7.44 -4.84
N MET A 179 3.38 8.55 -4.52
CA MET A 179 3.33 9.79 -5.33
C MET A 179 3.86 9.56 -6.75
N ALA A 180 4.97 8.84 -6.91
CA ALA A 180 5.52 8.53 -8.24
C ALA A 180 4.58 7.66 -9.09
N ILE A 181 3.81 6.75 -8.48
CA ILE A 181 2.78 5.96 -9.15
C ILE A 181 1.61 6.88 -9.58
N LEU A 182 1.15 7.77 -8.70
CA LEU A 182 0.11 8.74 -9.01
C LEU A 182 0.51 9.67 -10.18
N ASP A 183 1.73 10.19 -10.16
CA ASP A 183 2.28 11.03 -11.25
C ASP A 183 2.37 10.26 -12.58
N ALA A 184 2.51 8.94 -12.53
CA ALA A 184 2.58 8.07 -13.70
C ALA A 184 1.21 7.48 -14.10
N ARG A 185 0.08 7.96 -13.56
CA ARG A 185 -1.26 7.39 -13.77
C ARG A 185 -1.62 7.16 -15.24
N ASP A 186 -1.28 8.10 -16.13
CA ASP A 186 -1.57 7.99 -17.56
C ASP A 186 -0.95 6.72 -18.19
N ALA A 187 0.22 6.29 -17.68
CA ALA A 187 0.87 5.08 -18.16
C ALA A 187 0.11 3.80 -17.74
N PHE A 188 -0.62 3.84 -16.64
CA PHE A 188 -1.43 2.72 -16.17
C PHE A 188 -2.83 2.71 -16.80
N GLU A 189 -3.43 3.88 -17.01
CA GLU A 189 -4.78 4.02 -17.60
C GLU A 189 -4.90 3.50 -19.03
N VAL A 190 -3.81 3.58 -19.80
CA VAL A 190 -3.78 3.04 -21.17
C VAL A 190 -3.63 1.53 -21.24
N MET A 191 -3.35 0.87 -20.12
CA MET A 191 -3.20 -0.59 -20.08
C MET A 191 -4.56 -1.30 -20.04
N PRO A 192 -4.67 -2.49 -20.62
CA PRO A 192 -5.87 -3.32 -20.48
C PRO A 192 -6.20 -3.56 -19.00
N GLN A 193 -7.51 -3.62 -18.69
CA GLN A 193 -7.93 -4.01 -17.35
C GLN A 193 -7.55 -5.47 -17.10
N PRO A 194 -6.99 -5.80 -15.93
CA PRO A 194 -6.74 -7.20 -15.56
C PRO A 194 -8.05 -7.97 -15.41
N SER A 195 -8.06 -9.26 -15.76
CA SER A 195 -9.27 -10.08 -15.69
C SER A 195 -9.90 -10.16 -14.29
N TRP A 196 -9.11 -10.03 -13.25
CA TRP A 196 -9.61 -10.08 -11.88
C TRP A 196 -10.48 -8.86 -11.48
N THR A 197 -10.47 -7.78 -12.26
CA THR A 197 -11.33 -6.61 -11.97
C THR A 197 -12.78 -6.84 -12.37
N GLU A 198 -13.04 -7.79 -13.29
CA GLU A 198 -14.38 -8.13 -13.75
C GLU A 198 -15.13 -8.88 -12.65
N GLY A 199 -16.29 -8.37 -12.25
CA GLY A 199 -17.14 -8.95 -11.20
C GLY A 199 -16.62 -8.77 -9.76
N LEU A 200 -15.51 -8.05 -9.55
CA LEU A 200 -14.97 -7.86 -8.19
C LEU A 200 -15.92 -7.04 -7.31
N ALA A 201 -16.53 -5.99 -7.84
CA ALA A 201 -17.41 -5.12 -7.06
C ALA A 201 -18.65 -5.89 -6.57
N GLU A 202 -19.28 -6.65 -7.44
CA GLU A 202 -20.44 -7.49 -7.11
C GLU A 202 -20.08 -8.56 -6.06
N LEU A 203 -18.90 -9.17 -6.22
CA LEU A 203 -18.43 -10.16 -5.25
C LEU A 203 -18.16 -9.56 -3.86
N LEU A 204 -17.63 -8.34 -3.78
CA LEU A 204 -17.38 -7.66 -2.51
C LEU A 204 -18.69 -7.26 -1.82
N GLU A 205 -19.72 -6.86 -2.58
CA GLU A 205 -21.06 -6.62 -2.03
C GLU A 205 -21.65 -7.91 -1.42
N GLU A 206 -21.54 -9.06 -2.13
CA GLU A 206 -22.01 -10.35 -1.63
C GLU A 206 -21.28 -10.79 -0.34
N LEU A 207 -19.96 -10.56 -0.25
CA LEU A 207 -19.17 -10.92 0.93
C LEU A 207 -19.39 -9.98 2.12
N GLY A 208 -19.78 -8.73 1.86
CA GLY A 208 -20.06 -7.74 2.93
C GLY A 208 -21.42 -7.96 3.62
N ASP A 209 -22.31 -8.75 3.00
CA ASP A 209 -23.63 -9.10 3.55
C ASP A 209 -23.62 -10.40 4.39
N GLU A 210 -22.49 -11.13 4.50
CA GLU A 210 -22.32 -12.33 5.34
C GLU A 210 -21.74 -11.99 6.74
#